data_c2756f76ab6e96c6232ad29477faa3d9
#
_entry.id   c2756f76ab6e96c6232ad29477faa3d9
#
_cell.length_a   1.000
_cell.length_b   1.000
_cell.length_c   1.000
_cell.angle_alpha   90.00
_cell.angle_beta   90.00
_cell.angle_gamma   90.00
#
_symmetry.space_group_name_H-M   'P 1'
#
loop_
_entity.id
_entity.type
_entity.pdbx_description
1 polymer ?
#
loop_
_entity_poly.entity_id
_entity_poly.type
_entity_poly.pdbx_seq_one_letter_code
_entity_poly.pdbx_strand_id
1 'polypeptide(L)'
;MQTNITGHHVEITPALHDYVSGKLDKLERHFDGITNVHVILSVEKQRQKAEASIHLNGGDIYADAENDDMYAAIDALVDKLDRQVKKHKDKLHARTHDSIKHA
;
A
#
# COMPACT_ATOMS: atom_id res chain seq x y z
N MET A 1 7.08 9.20 6.48
CA MET A 1 6.02 8.15 6.41
C MET A 1 6.10 7.28 7.64
N GLN A 2 5.00 7.07 8.28
CA GLN A 2 4.92 6.19 9.44
C GLN A 2 4.34 4.86 9.00
N THR A 3 5.04 3.77 9.31
CA THR A 3 4.66 2.43 8.86
C THR A 3 4.44 1.50 10.04
N ASN A 4 3.31 0.80 10.04
CA ASN A 4 3.01 -0.23 11.01
C ASN A 4 2.75 -1.55 10.29
N ILE A 5 3.39 -2.61 10.74
CA ILE A 5 3.22 -3.94 10.16
C ILE A 5 2.76 -4.88 11.28
N THR A 6 1.60 -5.48 11.11
CA THR A 6 0.98 -6.36 12.10
C THR A 6 0.77 -7.75 11.52
N GLY A 7 0.99 -8.78 12.32
CA GLY A 7 0.73 -10.16 11.92
C GLY A 7 -0.46 -10.76 12.67
N HIS A 8 -1.34 -11.46 11.95
CA HIS A 8 -2.46 -12.22 12.52
C HIS A 8 -2.26 -13.68 12.16
N HIS A 9 -2.00 -14.52 13.17
CA HIS A 9 -1.71 -15.95 12.98
C HIS A 9 -0.46 -16.19 12.14
N VAL A 10 0.44 -15.20 12.11
CA VAL A 10 1.72 -15.26 11.44
C VAL A 10 2.70 -14.37 12.17
N GLU A 11 3.93 -14.86 12.33
CA GLU A 11 4.98 -14.06 12.95
C GLU A 11 5.60 -13.14 11.91
N ILE A 12 5.76 -11.88 12.29
CA ILE A 12 6.47 -10.92 11.44
C ILE A 12 7.96 -11.08 11.70
N THR A 13 8.60 -11.91 10.91
CA THR A 13 10.04 -12.13 11.00
C THR A 13 10.79 -10.89 10.51
N PRO A 14 12.07 -10.72 10.89
CA PRO A 14 12.88 -9.63 10.33
C PRO A 14 12.91 -9.64 8.79
N ALA A 15 12.94 -10.82 8.18
CA ALA A 15 12.93 -10.93 6.72
C ALA A 15 11.63 -10.39 6.12
N LEU A 16 10.47 -10.73 6.70
CA LEU A 16 9.19 -10.21 6.24
C LEU A 16 9.09 -8.71 6.45
N HIS A 17 9.49 -8.26 7.64
CA HIS A 17 9.49 -6.83 7.96
C HIS A 17 10.30 -6.03 6.94
N ASP A 18 11.52 -6.49 6.66
CA ASP A 18 12.43 -5.81 5.74
C ASP A 18 11.88 -5.84 4.31
N TYR A 19 11.28 -6.94 3.92
CA TYR A 19 10.72 -7.08 2.58
C TYR A 19 9.58 -6.07 2.36
N VAL A 20 8.65 -6.01 3.31
CA VAL A 20 7.52 -5.06 3.25
C VAL A 20 8.04 -3.63 3.29
N SER A 21 8.94 -3.32 4.23
CA SER A 21 9.49 -1.97 4.38
C SER A 21 10.21 -1.51 3.14
N GLY A 22 10.99 -2.38 2.51
CA GLY A 22 11.69 -2.06 1.27
C GLY A 22 10.74 -1.72 0.13
N LYS A 23 9.65 -2.47 0.01
CA LYS A 23 8.64 -2.23 -1.01
C LYS A 23 7.91 -0.91 -0.76
N LEU A 24 7.56 -0.63 0.49
CA LEU A 24 6.87 0.61 0.86
C LEU A 24 7.76 1.83 0.69
N ASP A 25 9.05 1.71 0.97
CA ASP A 25 10.02 2.80 0.75
C ASP A 25 10.06 3.19 -0.74
N LYS A 26 10.01 2.20 -1.63
CA LYS A 26 9.94 2.46 -3.06
C LYS A 26 8.68 3.22 -3.43
N LEU A 27 7.56 2.84 -2.84
CA LEU A 27 6.28 3.51 -3.07
C LEU A 27 6.35 4.96 -2.62
N GLU A 28 6.93 5.19 -1.44
CA GLU A 28 7.09 6.54 -0.89
C GLU A 28 7.94 7.44 -1.79
N ARG A 29 9.00 6.87 -2.38
CA ARG A 29 9.87 7.65 -3.27
C ARG A 29 9.16 8.10 -4.53
N HIS A 30 8.19 7.33 -4.98
CA HIS A 30 7.46 7.64 -6.21
C HIS A 30 6.28 8.59 -5.99
N PHE A 31 5.77 8.68 -4.77
CA PHE A 31 4.57 9.46 -4.49
C PHE A 31 4.71 10.26 -3.21
N ASP A 32 4.66 11.57 -3.33
CA ASP A 32 4.64 12.47 -2.19
C ASP A 32 3.26 12.45 -1.54
N GLY A 33 3.23 12.80 -0.26
CA GLY A 33 1.96 12.95 0.44
C GLY A 33 1.46 11.72 1.15
N ILE A 34 2.22 10.64 1.16
CA ILE A 34 1.90 9.46 1.97
C ILE A 34 2.32 9.75 3.41
N THR A 35 1.36 9.75 4.32
CA THR A 35 1.63 10.06 5.73
C THR A 35 1.74 8.82 6.59
N ASN A 36 0.79 7.89 6.46
CA ASN A 36 0.76 6.66 7.25
C ASN A 36 0.44 5.46 6.38
N VAL A 37 1.09 4.34 6.69
CA VAL A 37 0.80 3.06 6.07
C VAL A 37 0.61 2.02 7.17
N HIS A 38 -0.48 1.29 7.13
CA HIS A 38 -0.74 0.19 8.04
C HIS A 38 -0.89 -1.09 7.23
N VAL A 39 0.00 -2.05 7.48
CA VAL A 39 0.01 -3.33 6.78
C VAL A 39 -0.37 -4.45 7.73
N ILE A 40 -1.26 -5.32 7.32
CA ILE A 40 -1.65 -6.50 8.09
C ILE A 40 -1.37 -7.74 7.24
N LEU A 41 -0.52 -8.62 7.76
CA LEU A 41 -0.24 -9.91 7.17
C LEU A 41 -0.97 -10.96 7.96
N SER A 42 -1.72 -11.82 7.29
CA SER A 42 -2.48 -12.87 7.97
C SER A 42 -2.37 -14.20 7.24
N VAL A 43 -2.51 -15.28 8.01
CA VAL A 43 -2.52 -16.63 7.46
C VAL A 43 -3.77 -17.31 7.96
N GLU A 44 -4.55 -17.89 7.05
CA GLU A 44 -5.72 -18.68 7.37
C GLU A 44 -5.68 -19.94 6.54
N LYS A 45 -5.47 -21.07 7.19
CA LYS A 45 -5.24 -22.37 6.55
C LYS A 45 -4.04 -22.26 5.60
N GLN A 46 -4.24 -22.46 4.30
CA GLN A 46 -3.16 -22.36 3.31
C GLN A 46 -3.13 -21.01 2.63
N ARG A 47 -4.07 -20.12 2.96
CA ARG A 47 -4.13 -18.79 2.35
C ARG A 47 -3.35 -17.79 3.16
N GLN A 48 -2.51 -17.07 2.46
CA GLN A 48 -1.74 -15.98 3.04
C GLN A 48 -2.23 -14.68 2.43
N LYS A 49 -2.60 -13.73 3.29
CA LYS A 49 -3.19 -12.47 2.88
C LYS A 49 -2.32 -11.31 3.33
N ALA A 50 -2.13 -10.37 2.42
CA ALA A 50 -1.49 -9.10 2.73
C ALA A 50 -2.49 -7.99 2.43
N GLU A 51 -2.71 -7.10 3.42
CA GLU A 51 -3.60 -5.96 3.21
C GLU A 51 -2.96 -4.70 3.78
N ALA A 52 -3.33 -3.56 3.23
CA ALA A 52 -2.78 -2.29 3.68
C ALA A 52 -3.76 -1.16 3.50
N SER A 53 -3.71 -0.23 4.46
CA SER A 53 -4.38 1.05 4.39
C SER A 53 -3.31 2.13 4.29
N ILE A 54 -3.48 3.05 3.36
CA ILE A 54 -2.56 4.17 3.17
C ILE A 54 -3.32 5.48 3.33
N HIS A 55 -2.81 6.35 4.18
CA HIS A 55 -3.31 7.71 4.33
C HIS A 55 -2.49 8.65 3.44
N LEU A 56 -3.19 9.35 2.59
CA LEU A 56 -2.58 10.32 1.67
C LEU A 56 -3.18 11.70 1.92
N ASN A 57 -2.50 12.71 1.40
CA ASN A 57 -3.10 14.03 1.33
C ASN A 57 -4.33 13.95 0.41
N GLY A 58 -5.50 14.21 0.98
CA GLY A 58 -6.75 14.22 0.22
C GLY A 58 -7.47 12.88 0.14
N GLY A 59 -7.07 11.87 0.91
CA GLY A 59 -7.84 10.63 0.93
C GLY A 59 -7.11 9.44 1.51
N ASP A 60 -7.80 8.31 1.49
CA ASP A 60 -7.30 7.03 1.98
C ASP A 60 -7.38 6.01 0.86
N ILE A 61 -6.45 5.08 0.88
CA ILE A 61 -6.41 3.96 -0.07
C ILE A 61 -6.33 2.67 0.71
N TYR A 62 -7.04 1.65 0.24
CA TYR A 62 -6.99 0.31 0.79
C TYR A 62 -6.83 -0.70 -0.34
N ALA A 63 -6.01 -1.72 -0.10
CA ALA A 63 -5.89 -2.84 -1.01
C ALA A 63 -5.56 -4.11 -0.25
N ASP A 64 -5.85 -5.25 -0.86
CA ASP A 64 -5.46 -6.55 -0.32
C ASP A 64 -5.09 -7.50 -1.44
N ALA A 65 -4.37 -8.56 -1.09
CA ALA A 65 -4.01 -9.61 -2.00
C ALA A 65 -3.81 -10.92 -1.23
N GLU A 66 -4.15 -12.02 -1.85
CA GLU A 66 -4.00 -13.36 -1.27
C GLU A 66 -3.18 -14.23 -2.20
N ASN A 67 -2.39 -15.14 -1.62
CA ASN A 67 -1.58 -16.08 -2.36
C ASN A 67 -1.17 -17.22 -1.44
N ASP A 68 -0.68 -18.31 -1.99
CA ASP A 68 -0.13 -19.40 -1.21
C ASP A 68 1.22 -19.04 -0.59
N ASP A 69 1.89 -18.05 -1.16
CA ASP A 69 3.19 -17.55 -0.71
C ASP A 69 3.03 -16.10 -0.23
N MET A 70 3.44 -15.82 1.00
CA MET A 70 3.31 -14.48 1.58
C MET A 70 4.09 -13.43 0.78
N TYR A 71 5.27 -13.74 0.30
CA TYR A 71 6.06 -12.79 -0.50
C TYR A 71 5.33 -12.43 -1.79
N ALA A 72 4.70 -13.40 -2.43
CA ALA A 72 3.89 -13.15 -3.62
C ALA A 72 2.65 -12.31 -3.28
N ALA A 73 2.03 -12.55 -2.12
CA ALA A 73 0.90 -11.76 -1.66
C ALA A 73 1.32 -10.30 -1.44
N ILE A 74 2.48 -10.09 -0.84
CA ILE A 74 3.03 -8.74 -0.60
C ILE A 74 3.31 -8.04 -1.93
N ASP A 75 3.91 -8.74 -2.88
CA ASP A 75 4.20 -8.17 -4.21
C ASP A 75 2.92 -7.74 -4.91
N ALA A 76 1.90 -8.57 -4.88
CA ALA A 76 0.61 -8.25 -5.49
C ALA A 76 -0.07 -7.08 -4.78
N LEU A 77 0.04 -7.04 -3.45
CA LEU A 77 -0.49 -5.92 -2.67
C LEU A 77 0.16 -4.61 -3.08
N VAL A 78 1.48 -4.58 -3.13
CA VAL A 78 2.22 -3.36 -3.47
C VAL A 78 1.90 -2.89 -4.88
N ASP A 79 1.75 -3.83 -5.81
CA ASP A 79 1.36 -3.50 -7.19
C ASP A 79 -0.02 -2.81 -7.21
N LYS A 80 -0.97 -3.33 -6.44
CA LYS A 80 -2.30 -2.72 -6.32
C LYS A 80 -2.23 -1.34 -5.68
N LEU A 81 -1.43 -1.19 -4.63
CA LEU A 81 -1.27 0.10 -3.95
C LEU A 81 -0.65 1.13 -4.89
N ASP A 82 0.36 0.73 -5.64
CA ASP A 82 1.03 1.59 -6.61
C ASP A 82 0.03 2.14 -7.64
N ARG A 83 -0.81 1.27 -8.17
CA ARG A 83 -1.83 1.65 -9.15
C ARG A 83 -2.86 2.60 -8.55
N GLN A 84 -3.30 2.34 -7.31
CA GLN A 84 -4.29 3.17 -6.65
C GLN A 84 -3.74 4.54 -6.29
N VAL A 85 -2.49 4.59 -5.80
CA VAL A 85 -1.83 5.87 -5.48
C VAL A 85 -1.68 6.70 -6.74
N LYS A 86 -1.25 6.09 -7.82
CA LYS A 86 -1.11 6.76 -9.11
C LYS A 86 -2.44 7.31 -9.60
N LYS A 87 -3.49 6.51 -9.50
CA LYS A 87 -4.84 6.91 -9.89
C LYS A 87 -5.34 8.07 -9.05
N HIS A 88 -5.08 8.04 -7.74
CA HIS A 88 -5.45 9.11 -6.83
C HIS A 88 -4.74 10.41 -7.21
N LYS A 89 -3.45 10.34 -7.49
CA LYS A 89 -2.65 11.48 -7.90
C LYS A 89 -3.15 12.05 -9.24
N ASP A 90 -3.43 11.20 -10.20
CA ASP A 90 -3.97 11.61 -11.49
C ASP A 90 -5.32 12.31 -11.34
N LYS A 91 -6.16 11.80 -10.44
CA LYS A 91 -7.47 12.37 -10.17
C LYS A 91 -7.36 13.77 -9.59
N LEU A 92 -6.43 13.98 -8.66
CA LEU A 92 -6.19 15.30 -8.08
C LEU A 92 -5.65 16.27 -9.15
N HIS A 93 -4.77 15.80 -10.00
CA HIS A 93 -4.23 16.58 -11.12
C HIS A 93 -5.32 16.98 -12.10
N ALA A 94 -6.20 16.04 -12.43
CA ALA A 94 -7.32 16.28 -13.35
C ALA A 94 -8.25 17.36 -12.79
N ARG A 95 -8.56 17.31 -11.49
CA ARG A 95 -9.38 18.32 -10.83
C ARG A 95 -8.76 19.69 -10.91
N THR A 96 -7.47 19.78 -10.61
CA THR A 96 -6.73 21.04 -10.67
C THR A 96 -6.72 21.58 -12.09
N HIS A 97 -6.50 20.72 -13.05
CA HIS A 97 -6.49 21.09 -14.47
C HIS A 97 -7.86 21.59 -14.91
N ASP A 98 -8.92 20.90 -14.52
CA ASP A 98 -10.29 21.30 -14.86
C ASP A 98 -10.63 22.65 -14.24
N SER A 99 -10.22 22.90 -13.01
CA SER A 99 -10.42 24.19 -12.35
C SER A 99 -9.76 25.33 -13.11
N ILE A 100 -8.55 25.10 -13.59
CA ILE A 100 -7.82 26.09 -14.39
C ILE A 100 -8.52 26.32 -15.71
N LYS A 101 -9.05 25.26 -16.30
CA LYS A 101 -9.72 25.30 -17.59
C LYS A 101 -10.99 26.14 -17.55
N HIS A 102 -11.67 26.12 -16.43
CA HIS A 102 -12.93 26.84 -16.24
C HIS A 102 -12.75 28.24 -15.67
N ALA A 103 -11.54 28.53 -15.23
CA ALA A 103 -11.21 29.85 -14.75
C ALA A 103 -10.82 30.75 -15.92
#